data_462177a88c8c978dc000ab49436c322b
#
_entry.id   462177a88c8c978dc000ab49436c322b
#
_cell.length_a   1.000
_cell.length_b   1.000
_cell.length_c   1.000
_cell.angle_alpha   90.00
_cell.angle_beta   90.00
_cell.angle_gamma   90.00
#
_symmetry.space_group_name_H-M   'P 1'
#
loop_
_entity.id
_entity.type
_entity.pdbx_description
1 polymer ?
#
loop_
_entity_poly.entity_id
_entity_poly.type
_entity_poly.pdbx_seq_one_letter_code
_entity_poly.pdbx_strand_id
1 'polypeptide(L)'
;MRRITTLTTGLMFLMAATLGLVACTNPHAPAGHEGYVFEEPRIVGEGGFRGVVQGPGNYGISAFRNRAINIDTRPATYTEQFSILVKDDLNVAFDVHAVMKVQQGQVRSVVEAFGGPHWYERFVKEPFRTIVRQSVQEYSSRELKSERDDIASSIVAALSAYLENAPFEVVRLAVGNIDYPAVVSQAVENKLAAKQLLEEKQTQREIAQRDAEIRVEEAKGIAAAQKIINATLTPNYLQHEAIQAQRSMASAPNHTTVYIPVGSNGLPLVHTP
;
A
#
# COMPACT_ATOMS: atom_id res chain seq x y z
N MET A 1 8.25 69.46 -49.41
CA MET A 1 7.06 68.64 -49.11
C MET A 1 7.10 67.19 -49.64
N ARG A 2 7.72 66.91 -50.80
CA ARG A 2 7.78 65.52 -51.35
C ARG A 2 8.56 64.45 -50.52
N ARG A 3 9.56 64.88 -49.72
CA ARG A 3 10.36 63.94 -48.92
C ARG A 3 9.68 63.47 -47.61
N ILE A 4 8.73 64.23 -47.10
CA ILE A 4 8.00 63.87 -45.85
C ILE A 4 6.92 62.83 -46.14
N THR A 5 6.25 62.96 -47.33
CA THR A 5 5.21 62.01 -47.73
C THR A 5 5.75 60.63 -48.06
N THR A 6 6.97 60.51 -48.60
CA THR A 6 7.62 59.15 -48.84
C THR A 6 8.10 58.54 -47.60
N LEU A 7 8.48 59.26 -46.52
CA LEU A 7 8.88 58.66 -45.24
C LEU A 7 7.68 58.15 -44.44
N THR A 8 6.55 58.86 -44.48
CA THR A 8 5.32 58.43 -43.81
C THR A 8 4.67 57.22 -44.46
N THR A 9 4.69 57.15 -45.81
CA THR A 9 4.20 55.96 -46.52
C THR A 9 5.11 54.74 -46.30
N GLY A 10 6.44 54.93 -46.27
CA GLY A 10 7.39 53.86 -45.96
C GLY A 10 7.22 53.31 -44.53
N LEU A 11 7.02 54.20 -43.56
CA LEU A 11 6.79 53.78 -42.15
C LEU A 11 5.46 53.08 -41.96
N MET A 12 4.41 53.51 -42.67
CA MET A 12 3.09 52.87 -42.64
C MET A 12 3.10 51.48 -43.28
N PHE A 13 3.88 51.29 -44.37
CA PHE A 13 4.08 49.98 -45.02
C PHE A 13 4.92 49.05 -44.13
N LEU A 14 5.94 49.54 -43.46
CA LEU A 14 6.76 48.78 -42.51
C LEU A 14 5.94 48.36 -41.29
N MET A 15 5.08 49.24 -40.78
CA MET A 15 4.19 48.94 -39.64
C MET A 15 3.08 47.96 -40.02
N ALA A 16 2.55 48.03 -41.26
CA ALA A 16 1.60 47.05 -41.78
C ALA A 16 2.25 45.67 -42.01
N ALA A 17 3.51 45.61 -42.46
CA ALA A 17 4.26 44.35 -42.63
C ALA A 17 4.63 43.71 -41.31
N THR A 18 4.97 44.50 -40.27
CA THR A 18 5.25 43.97 -38.94
C THR A 18 3.98 43.46 -38.22
N LEU A 19 2.83 44.12 -38.39
CA LEU A 19 1.53 43.61 -37.92
C LEU A 19 1.13 42.28 -38.62
N GLY A 20 1.49 42.13 -39.90
CA GLY A 20 1.21 40.89 -40.65
C GLY A 20 2.01 39.67 -40.19
N LEU A 21 3.25 39.88 -39.74
CA LEU A 21 4.16 38.84 -39.30
C LEU A 21 3.81 38.27 -37.89
N VAL A 22 3.20 39.07 -37.04
CA VAL A 22 2.75 38.62 -35.68
C VAL A 22 1.45 37.82 -35.75
N ALA A 23 0.83 37.76 -36.90
CA ALA A 23 -0.52 37.24 -37.08
C ALA A 23 -0.58 35.78 -37.58
N CYS A 24 0.55 35.12 -37.79
CA CYS A 24 0.57 33.71 -38.19
C CYS A 24 0.59 32.84 -36.96
N THR A 25 -0.50 32.12 -36.72
CA THR A 25 -0.56 31.03 -35.72
C THR A 25 -0.32 29.71 -36.39
N ASN A 26 0.46 28.88 -35.77
CA ASN A 26 0.66 27.48 -36.17
C ASN A 26 0.09 26.56 -35.10
N PRO A 27 -1.13 26.04 -35.26
CA PRO A 27 -1.70 25.11 -34.29
C PRO A 27 -0.83 23.87 -34.20
N HIS A 28 -0.32 23.60 -33.01
CA HIS A 28 0.53 22.45 -32.75
C HIS A 28 -0.01 21.61 -31.59
N ALA A 29 0.24 20.32 -31.64
CA ALA A 29 0.01 19.42 -30.52
C ALA A 29 1.36 18.98 -29.94
N PRO A 30 1.57 19.14 -28.63
CA PRO A 30 2.77 18.63 -27.96
C PRO A 30 2.79 17.10 -27.91
N ALA A 31 3.93 16.54 -27.58
CA ALA A 31 4.07 15.07 -27.44
C ALA A 31 3.08 14.50 -26.40
N GLY A 32 2.42 13.39 -26.75
CA GLY A 32 1.41 12.75 -25.90
C GLY A 32 0.04 13.43 -25.91
N HIS A 33 -0.15 14.42 -26.79
CA HIS A 33 -1.44 15.09 -26.99
C HIS A 33 -1.91 14.92 -28.45
N GLU A 34 -3.21 14.97 -28.59
CA GLU A 34 -3.84 15.14 -29.90
C GLU A 34 -4.57 16.47 -29.92
N GLY A 35 -4.35 17.24 -30.99
CA GLY A 35 -4.95 18.54 -31.20
C GLY A 35 -6.19 18.46 -32.09
N TYR A 36 -7.34 18.89 -31.58
CA TYR A 36 -8.54 19.17 -32.36
C TYR A 36 -8.40 20.54 -32.98
N VAL A 37 -8.24 20.60 -34.30
CA VAL A 37 -8.07 21.86 -35.03
C VAL A 37 -9.41 22.31 -35.60
N PHE A 38 -9.78 23.55 -35.29
CA PHE A 38 -11.00 24.18 -35.77
C PHE A 38 -10.73 25.61 -36.27
N GLU A 39 -11.58 26.05 -37.21
CA GLU A 39 -11.56 27.40 -37.70
C GLU A 39 -12.53 28.30 -36.97
N GLU A 40 -12.06 29.44 -36.48
CA GLU A 40 -12.90 30.50 -35.93
C GLU A 40 -13.20 31.52 -36.99
N PRO A 41 -14.48 31.89 -37.26
CA PRO A 41 -14.81 32.97 -38.16
C PRO A 41 -14.39 34.33 -37.55
N ARG A 42 -13.75 35.19 -38.34
CA ARG A 42 -13.19 36.43 -37.83
C ARG A 42 -14.22 37.58 -37.74
N ILE A 43 -15.12 37.67 -38.72
CA ILE A 43 -16.14 38.75 -38.82
C ILE A 43 -17.49 38.16 -39.22
N VAL A 44 -17.53 37.34 -40.26
CA VAL A 44 -18.74 36.66 -40.77
C VAL A 44 -18.36 35.28 -41.30
N GLY A 45 -19.22 34.31 -41.12
CA GLY A 45 -19.04 32.95 -41.59
C GLY A 45 -19.20 31.90 -40.49
N GLU A 46 -19.26 30.66 -40.90
CA GLU A 46 -19.34 29.52 -39.98
C GLU A 46 -17.94 28.96 -39.70
N GLY A 47 -17.66 28.72 -38.41
CA GLY A 47 -16.49 27.96 -38.00
C GLY A 47 -16.72 26.47 -38.12
N GLY A 48 -15.67 25.69 -38.05
CA GLY A 48 -15.85 24.23 -38.07
C GLY A 48 -14.57 23.45 -37.90
N PHE A 49 -14.75 22.17 -37.74
CA PHE A 49 -13.67 21.19 -37.64
C PHE A 49 -12.83 21.19 -38.92
N ARG A 50 -11.50 21.21 -38.79
CA ARG A 50 -10.54 21.16 -39.91
C ARG A 50 -9.72 19.88 -39.93
N GLY A 51 -9.46 19.29 -38.78
CA GLY A 51 -8.68 18.05 -38.71
C GLY A 51 -8.14 17.79 -37.31
N VAL A 52 -7.41 16.72 -37.18
CA VAL A 52 -6.72 16.30 -35.95
C VAL A 52 -5.22 16.32 -36.23
N VAL A 53 -4.45 16.80 -35.24
CA VAL A 53 -2.99 16.76 -35.28
C VAL A 53 -2.50 15.85 -34.15
N GLN A 54 -1.74 14.82 -34.52
CA GLN A 54 -1.07 13.98 -33.52
C GLN A 54 0.24 14.64 -33.07
N GLY A 55 0.44 14.69 -31.78
CA GLY A 55 1.68 15.24 -31.23
C GLY A 55 2.83 14.22 -31.15
N PRO A 56 4.07 14.69 -31.33
CA PRO A 56 4.45 16.05 -31.66
C PRO A 56 4.21 16.40 -33.13
N GLY A 57 3.35 17.37 -33.38
CA GLY A 57 3.01 17.74 -34.76
C GLY A 57 2.41 19.13 -34.87
N ASN A 58 2.43 19.65 -36.11
CA ASN A 58 1.88 20.94 -36.48
C ASN A 58 0.83 20.78 -37.59
N TYR A 59 -0.22 21.60 -37.56
CA TYR A 59 -1.25 21.60 -38.59
C TYR A 59 -0.85 22.38 -39.84
N GLY A 60 0.11 23.30 -39.68
CA GLY A 60 0.55 24.21 -40.74
C GLY A 60 0.25 25.69 -40.41
N ILE A 61 0.86 26.58 -41.19
CA ILE A 61 0.74 28.03 -40.97
C ILE A 61 -0.66 28.48 -41.40
N SER A 62 -1.37 29.08 -40.47
CA SER A 62 -2.69 29.65 -40.72
C SER A 62 -2.75 31.08 -40.24
N ALA A 63 -3.25 31.98 -41.08
CA ALA A 63 -3.44 33.38 -40.73
C ALA A 63 -4.67 33.53 -39.83
N PHE A 64 -4.49 33.52 -38.50
CA PHE A 64 -5.47 33.85 -37.46
C PHE A 64 -6.77 33.02 -37.40
N ARG A 65 -6.93 31.97 -38.17
CA ARG A 65 -8.21 31.28 -38.29
C ARG A 65 -8.25 29.93 -37.57
N ASN A 66 -7.13 29.22 -37.53
CA ASN A 66 -7.11 27.88 -36.97
C ASN A 66 -6.60 27.93 -35.52
N ARG A 67 -7.36 27.30 -34.63
CA ARG A 67 -6.99 27.03 -33.26
C ARG A 67 -6.97 25.55 -33.00
N ALA A 68 -6.15 25.13 -32.03
CA ALA A 68 -6.11 23.74 -31.58
C ALA A 68 -6.52 23.65 -30.11
N ILE A 69 -7.41 22.70 -29.83
CA ILE A 69 -7.68 22.24 -28.46
C ILE A 69 -6.89 20.94 -28.29
N ASN A 70 -5.88 20.97 -27.44
CA ASN A 70 -5.03 19.83 -27.18
C ASN A 70 -5.61 18.98 -26.05
N ILE A 71 -5.78 17.70 -26.32
CA ILE A 71 -6.24 16.70 -25.36
C ILE A 71 -5.06 15.76 -25.03
N ASP A 72 -4.75 15.60 -23.76
CA ASP A 72 -3.76 14.63 -23.32
C ASP A 72 -4.32 13.20 -23.49
N THR A 73 -3.63 12.37 -24.27
CA THR A 73 -3.99 10.97 -24.54
C THR A 73 -3.22 9.99 -23.67
N ARG A 74 -2.32 10.48 -22.82
CA ARG A 74 -1.57 9.65 -21.88
C ARG A 74 -2.46 9.21 -20.72
N PRO A 75 -2.15 8.07 -20.10
CA PRO A 75 -2.82 7.67 -18.87
C PRO A 75 -2.62 8.72 -17.76
N ALA A 76 -3.72 9.18 -17.18
CA ALA A 76 -3.75 10.10 -16.04
C ALA A 76 -4.49 9.48 -14.86
N THR A 77 -4.06 9.78 -13.65
CA THR A 77 -4.69 9.29 -12.42
C THR A 77 -5.70 10.30 -11.92
N TYR A 78 -6.93 9.85 -11.75
CA TYR A 78 -8.04 10.58 -11.14
C TYR A 78 -8.31 9.98 -9.77
N THR A 79 -8.27 10.80 -8.74
CA THR A 79 -8.48 10.38 -7.35
C THR A 79 -9.77 10.98 -6.83
N GLU A 80 -10.67 10.13 -6.35
CA GLU A 80 -11.92 10.54 -5.74
C GLU A 80 -12.00 10.02 -4.31
N GLN A 81 -12.47 10.87 -3.41
CA GLN A 81 -12.68 10.54 -2.00
C GLN A 81 -14.12 10.14 -1.75
N PHE A 82 -14.30 9.10 -0.97
CA PHE A 82 -15.59 8.55 -0.63
C PHE A 82 -15.75 8.45 0.88
N SER A 83 -16.99 8.67 1.32
CA SER A 83 -17.46 8.35 2.66
C SER A 83 -18.81 7.66 2.49
N ILE A 84 -18.84 6.35 2.69
CA ILE A 84 -19.97 5.50 2.32
C ILE A 84 -20.38 4.64 3.52
N LEU A 85 -21.69 4.56 3.75
CA LEU A 85 -22.27 3.59 4.66
C LEU A 85 -22.26 2.22 3.99
N VAL A 86 -21.52 1.29 4.55
CA VAL A 86 -21.35 -0.08 4.02
C VAL A 86 -22.37 -1.04 4.63
N LYS A 87 -22.39 -2.30 4.20
CA LYS A 87 -23.40 -3.31 4.56
C LYS A 87 -23.59 -3.54 6.06
N ASP A 88 -22.56 -3.32 6.85
CA ASP A 88 -22.57 -3.46 8.32
C ASP A 88 -22.87 -2.14 9.07
N ASP A 89 -23.55 -1.18 8.39
CA ASP A 89 -23.94 0.12 8.91
C ASP A 89 -22.78 0.98 9.45
N LEU A 90 -21.58 0.73 8.99
CA LEU A 90 -20.41 1.54 9.29
C LEU A 90 -20.15 2.55 8.18
N ASN A 91 -19.88 3.80 8.58
CA ASN A 91 -19.41 4.80 7.63
C ASN A 91 -17.90 4.67 7.46
N VAL A 92 -17.47 4.31 6.26
CA VAL A 92 -16.06 4.08 5.91
C VAL A 92 -15.61 5.15 4.93
N ALA A 93 -14.49 5.80 5.24
CA ALA A 93 -13.84 6.75 4.33
C ALA A 93 -12.69 6.06 3.60
N PHE A 94 -12.59 6.28 2.29
CA PHE A 94 -11.51 5.73 1.46
C PHE A 94 -11.33 6.52 0.18
N ASP A 95 -10.17 6.37 -0.45
CA ASP A 95 -9.85 6.96 -1.74
C ASP A 95 -9.92 5.89 -2.84
N VAL A 96 -10.34 6.29 -4.03
CA VAL A 96 -10.27 5.45 -5.23
C VAL A 96 -9.45 6.17 -6.29
N HIS A 97 -8.42 5.49 -6.78
CA HIS A 97 -7.53 5.98 -7.81
C HIS A 97 -7.84 5.26 -9.11
N ALA A 98 -8.36 5.99 -10.09
CA ALA A 98 -8.64 5.46 -11.41
C ALA A 98 -7.63 6.03 -12.42
N VAL A 99 -6.88 5.16 -13.09
CA VAL A 99 -6.01 5.53 -14.19
C VAL A 99 -6.79 5.37 -15.48
N MET A 100 -7.04 6.49 -16.14
CA MET A 100 -7.82 6.55 -17.37
C MET A 100 -7.04 7.26 -18.46
N LYS A 101 -7.37 6.96 -19.71
CA LYS A 101 -6.82 7.65 -20.88
C LYS A 101 -7.89 7.88 -21.93
N VAL A 102 -7.64 8.83 -22.80
CA VAL A 102 -8.41 9.04 -24.02
C VAL A 102 -7.89 8.09 -25.11
N GLN A 103 -8.77 7.44 -25.83
CA GLN A 103 -8.41 6.59 -26.97
C GLN A 103 -7.83 7.43 -28.11
N GLN A 104 -6.72 6.99 -28.67
CA GLN A 104 -6.08 7.68 -29.77
C GLN A 104 -6.99 7.76 -31.02
N GLY A 105 -6.95 8.89 -31.69
CA GLY A 105 -7.77 9.15 -32.87
C GLY A 105 -9.21 9.59 -32.56
N GLN A 106 -9.61 9.63 -31.29
CA GLN A 106 -10.99 9.94 -30.88
C GLN A 106 -11.15 11.39 -30.36
N VAL A 107 -10.15 12.23 -30.48
CA VAL A 107 -10.15 13.60 -29.95
C VAL A 107 -11.30 14.44 -30.48
N ARG A 108 -11.71 14.22 -31.72
CA ARG A 108 -12.88 14.88 -32.27
C ARG A 108 -14.13 14.62 -31.44
N SER A 109 -14.41 13.38 -31.17
CA SER A 109 -15.56 12.96 -30.33
C SER A 109 -15.46 13.56 -28.92
N VAL A 110 -14.27 13.53 -28.32
CA VAL A 110 -14.02 14.11 -26.99
C VAL A 110 -14.37 15.60 -26.93
N VAL A 111 -13.97 16.35 -27.96
CA VAL A 111 -14.22 17.81 -27.99
C VAL A 111 -15.69 18.13 -28.30
N GLU A 112 -16.27 17.45 -29.30
CA GLU A 112 -17.62 17.76 -29.77
C GLU A 112 -18.72 17.23 -28.86
N ALA A 113 -18.54 16.04 -28.24
CA ALA A 113 -19.60 15.36 -27.47
C ALA A 113 -19.33 15.29 -25.97
N PHE A 114 -18.06 15.27 -25.52
CA PHE A 114 -17.74 14.94 -24.12
C PHE A 114 -17.08 16.09 -23.33
N GLY A 115 -17.09 17.30 -23.85
CA GLY A 115 -16.63 18.50 -23.12
C GLY A 115 -15.15 18.82 -23.22
N GLY A 116 -14.43 18.20 -24.15
CA GLY A 116 -13.04 18.52 -24.47
C GLY A 116 -12.06 18.24 -23.34
N PRO A 117 -11.21 19.19 -22.95
CA PRO A 117 -10.22 18.99 -21.86
C PRO A 117 -10.82 18.64 -20.49
N HIS A 118 -12.09 18.97 -20.29
CA HIS A 118 -12.83 18.73 -19.03
C HIS A 118 -13.74 17.50 -19.10
N TRP A 119 -13.42 16.54 -19.98
CA TRP A 119 -14.23 15.34 -20.19
C TRP A 119 -14.46 14.52 -18.93
N TYR A 120 -13.45 14.43 -18.05
CA TYR A 120 -13.57 13.70 -16.80
C TYR A 120 -14.64 14.31 -15.90
N GLU A 121 -14.53 15.57 -15.58
CA GLU A 121 -15.46 16.28 -14.68
C GLU A 121 -16.88 16.32 -15.22
N ARG A 122 -17.03 16.39 -16.55
CA ARG A 122 -18.35 16.54 -17.18
C ARG A 122 -19.06 15.23 -17.44
N PHE A 123 -18.32 14.18 -17.77
CA PHE A 123 -18.93 12.94 -18.26
C PHE A 123 -18.65 11.74 -17.35
N VAL A 124 -17.45 11.60 -16.81
CA VAL A 124 -17.02 10.38 -16.10
C VAL A 124 -17.21 10.48 -14.61
N LYS A 125 -16.94 11.61 -14.00
CA LYS A 125 -16.84 11.77 -12.55
C LYS A 125 -18.07 11.30 -11.79
N GLU A 126 -19.26 11.78 -12.12
CA GLU A 126 -20.48 11.44 -11.38
C GLU A 126 -20.94 9.99 -11.60
N PRO A 127 -20.94 9.42 -12.82
CA PRO A 127 -21.16 8.00 -13.02
C PRO A 127 -20.13 7.13 -12.29
N PHE A 128 -18.85 7.49 -12.32
CA PHE A 128 -17.80 6.80 -11.59
C PHE A 128 -18.09 6.78 -10.08
N ARG A 129 -18.42 7.94 -9.50
CA ARG A 129 -18.80 8.02 -8.08
C ARG A 129 -20.02 7.17 -7.75
N THR A 130 -20.99 7.10 -8.64
CA THR A 130 -22.18 6.29 -8.46
C THR A 130 -21.86 4.79 -8.51
N ILE A 131 -21.08 4.35 -9.50
CA ILE A 131 -20.66 2.95 -9.66
C ILE A 131 -19.86 2.50 -8.43
N VAL A 132 -18.87 3.29 -8.00
CA VAL A 132 -18.07 2.99 -6.80
C VAL A 132 -18.98 2.84 -5.57
N ARG A 133 -19.93 3.76 -5.36
CA ARG A 133 -20.85 3.71 -4.23
C ARG A 133 -21.71 2.44 -4.26
N GLN A 134 -22.28 2.10 -5.39
CA GLN A 134 -23.09 0.90 -5.56
C GLN A 134 -22.28 -0.37 -5.31
N SER A 135 -21.11 -0.48 -5.93
CA SER A 135 -20.25 -1.66 -5.75
C SER A 135 -19.80 -1.84 -4.29
N VAL A 136 -19.48 -0.75 -3.59
CA VAL A 136 -18.96 -0.82 -2.22
C VAL A 136 -20.05 -1.12 -1.19
N GLN A 137 -21.29 -0.66 -1.40
CA GLN A 137 -22.41 -0.89 -0.48
C GLN A 137 -22.78 -2.36 -0.30
N GLU A 138 -22.41 -3.23 -1.23
CA GLU A 138 -22.66 -4.67 -1.17
C GLU A 138 -21.72 -5.42 -0.21
N TYR A 139 -20.60 -4.81 0.18
CA TYR A 139 -19.57 -5.39 1.02
C TYR A 139 -19.63 -4.86 2.46
N SER A 140 -19.18 -5.69 3.39
CA SER A 140 -18.95 -5.26 4.78
C SER A 140 -17.61 -4.52 4.91
N SER A 141 -17.43 -3.81 6.01
CA SER A 141 -16.17 -3.11 6.32
C SER A 141 -14.94 -4.03 6.35
N ARG A 142 -15.13 -5.29 6.74
CA ARG A 142 -14.07 -6.30 6.75
C ARG A 142 -13.71 -6.78 5.34
N GLU A 143 -14.72 -7.08 4.52
CA GLU A 143 -14.55 -7.51 3.12
C GLU A 143 -13.88 -6.41 2.28
N LEU A 144 -14.22 -5.14 2.52
CA LEU A 144 -13.53 -4.00 1.90
C LEU A 144 -12.01 -4.03 2.11
N LYS A 145 -11.54 -4.58 3.22
CA LYS A 145 -10.11 -4.70 3.51
C LYS A 145 -9.48 -5.94 2.89
N SER A 146 -10.18 -7.08 2.91
CA SER A 146 -9.65 -8.38 2.46
C SER A 146 -9.82 -8.60 0.95
N GLU A 147 -10.86 -8.02 0.32
CA GLU A 147 -11.26 -8.28 -1.07
C GLU A 147 -11.13 -7.04 -1.96
N ARG A 148 -10.12 -6.20 -1.67
CA ARG A 148 -9.91 -4.94 -2.42
C ARG A 148 -9.75 -5.14 -3.92
N ASP A 149 -9.05 -6.19 -4.33
CA ASP A 149 -8.78 -6.48 -5.73
C ASP A 149 -10.04 -6.94 -6.47
N ASP A 150 -10.91 -7.70 -5.81
CA ASP A 150 -12.19 -8.14 -6.36
C ASP A 150 -13.14 -6.96 -6.52
N ILE A 151 -13.20 -6.08 -5.51
CA ILE A 151 -13.99 -4.84 -5.56
C ILE A 151 -13.47 -3.93 -6.67
N ALA A 152 -12.15 -3.74 -6.76
CA ALA A 152 -11.56 -2.94 -7.83
C ALA A 152 -11.90 -3.51 -9.21
N SER A 153 -11.85 -4.82 -9.37
CA SER A 153 -12.19 -5.52 -10.62
C SER A 153 -13.67 -5.35 -10.98
N SER A 154 -14.57 -5.45 -10.00
CA SER A 154 -16.01 -5.21 -10.18
C SER A 154 -16.29 -3.77 -10.64
N ILE A 155 -15.65 -2.79 -9.99
CA ILE A 155 -15.78 -1.37 -10.37
C ILE A 155 -15.25 -1.14 -11.79
N VAL A 156 -14.09 -1.72 -12.16
CA VAL A 156 -13.54 -1.61 -13.50
C VAL A 156 -14.49 -2.19 -14.54
N ALA A 157 -15.07 -3.36 -14.28
CA ALA A 157 -16.01 -3.99 -15.18
C ALA A 157 -17.26 -3.12 -15.41
N ALA A 158 -17.86 -2.60 -14.33
CA ALA A 158 -19.03 -1.73 -14.40
C ALA A 158 -18.72 -0.39 -15.09
N LEU A 159 -17.57 0.21 -14.79
CA LEU A 159 -17.15 1.46 -15.40
C LEU A 159 -16.79 1.28 -16.88
N SER A 160 -16.14 0.18 -17.24
CA SER A 160 -15.83 -0.15 -18.64
C SER A 160 -17.11 -0.37 -19.44
N ALA A 161 -18.11 -1.04 -18.87
CA ALA A 161 -19.42 -1.20 -19.52
C ALA A 161 -20.12 0.16 -19.74
N TYR A 162 -20.06 1.07 -18.75
CA TYR A 162 -20.59 2.42 -18.92
C TYR A 162 -19.86 3.20 -20.03
N LEU A 163 -18.55 3.02 -20.16
CA LEU A 163 -17.69 3.71 -21.12
C LEU A 163 -17.61 3.01 -22.50
N GLU A 164 -18.33 1.91 -22.73
CA GLU A 164 -18.22 1.09 -23.96
C GLU A 164 -18.39 1.92 -25.25
N ASN A 165 -19.30 2.91 -25.23
CA ASN A 165 -19.57 3.78 -26.37
C ASN A 165 -18.88 5.16 -26.25
N ALA A 166 -17.98 5.34 -25.29
CA ALA A 166 -17.25 6.57 -25.06
C ALA A 166 -15.77 6.42 -25.45
N PRO A 167 -15.10 7.50 -25.85
CA PRO A 167 -13.70 7.47 -26.28
C PRO A 167 -12.71 7.41 -25.10
N PHE A 168 -13.07 6.77 -24.01
CA PHE A 168 -12.28 6.68 -22.79
C PHE A 168 -12.02 5.24 -22.41
N GLU A 169 -10.85 4.99 -21.85
CA GLU A 169 -10.44 3.67 -21.42
C GLU A 169 -9.94 3.69 -19.97
N VAL A 170 -10.42 2.74 -19.18
CA VAL A 170 -9.93 2.51 -17.81
C VAL A 170 -8.75 1.56 -17.89
N VAL A 171 -7.56 2.06 -17.58
CA VAL A 171 -6.32 1.28 -17.61
C VAL A 171 -6.17 0.47 -16.33
N ARG A 172 -6.46 1.09 -15.19
CA ARG A 172 -6.33 0.48 -13.87
C ARG A 172 -7.17 1.24 -12.84
N LEU A 173 -7.63 0.51 -11.84
CA LEU A 173 -8.26 1.09 -10.67
C LEU A 173 -7.65 0.49 -9.41
N ALA A 174 -7.48 1.31 -8.39
CA ALA A 174 -7.00 0.89 -7.09
C ALA A 174 -7.84 1.55 -5.98
N VAL A 175 -8.27 0.75 -5.03
CA VAL A 175 -8.88 1.24 -3.78
C VAL A 175 -7.74 1.59 -2.83
N GLY A 176 -7.68 2.84 -2.42
CA GLY A 176 -6.63 3.40 -1.59
C GLY A 176 -6.79 3.07 -0.11
N ASN A 177 -6.33 3.99 0.72
CA ASN A 177 -6.41 3.81 2.16
C ASN A 177 -7.87 3.79 2.64
N ILE A 178 -8.19 2.90 3.57
CA ILE A 178 -9.51 2.76 4.17
C ILE A 178 -9.43 3.21 5.61
N ASP A 179 -10.12 4.30 5.92
CA ASP A 179 -10.16 4.89 7.24
C ASP A 179 -11.48 4.51 7.95
N TYR A 180 -11.34 3.87 9.09
CA TYR A 180 -12.47 3.49 9.93
C TYR A 180 -12.72 4.55 11.01
N PRO A 181 -13.98 4.72 11.46
CA PRO A 181 -14.26 5.55 12.63
C PRO A 181 -13.42 5.12 13.84
N ALA A 182 -12.95 6.08 14.63
CA ALA A 182 -12.07 5.84 15.77
C ALA A 182 -12.64 4.81 16.77
N VAL A 183 -13.94 4.78 16.96
CA VAL A 183 -14.63 3.81 17.83
C VAL A 183 -14.43 2.37 17.35
N VAL A 184 -14.48 2.16 16.03
CA VAL A 184 -14.28 0.83 15.42
C VAL A 184 -12.82 0.41 15.52
N SER A 185 -11.91 1.31 15.22
CA SER A 185 -10.46 1.05 15.33
C SER A 185 -10.10 0.67 16.77
N GLN A 186 -10.60 1.40 17.77
CA GLN A 186 -10.38 1.09 19.18
C GLN A 186 -10.97 -0.26 19.58
N ALA A 187 -12.16 -0.61 19.10
CA ALA A 187 -12.78 -1.91 19.38
C ALA A 187 -11.97 -3.07 18.77
N VAL A 188 -11.43 -2.88 17.57
CA VAL A 188 -10.57 -3.87 16.90
C VAL A 188 -9.24 -4.03 17.66
N GLU A 189 -8.61 -2.93 18.09
CA GLU A 189 -7.39 -2.95 18.88
C GLU A 189 -7.60 -3.67 20.23
N ASN A 190 -8.69 -3.36 20.94
CA ASN A 190 -9.03 -4.02 22.19
C ASN A 190 -9.26 -5.53 22.00
N LYS A 191 -9.93 -5.92 20.93
CA LYS A 191 -10.15 -7.34 20.60
C LYS A 191 -8.84 -8.05 20.26
N LEU A 192 -7.95 -7.39 19.53
CA LEU A 192 -6.63 -7.93 19.20
C LEU A 192 -5.78 -8.10 20.46
N ALA A 193 -5.75 -7.09 21.34
CA ALA A 193 -5.05 -7.16 22.62
C ALA A 193 -5.58 -8.31 23.50
N ALA A 194 -6.90 -8.48 23.59
CA ALA A 194 -7.52 -9.58 24.32
C ALA A 194 -7.15 -10.95 23.73
N LYS A 195 -7.10 -11.07 22.39
CA LYS A 195 -6.67 -12.30 21.71
C LYS A 195 -5.20 -12.62 22.00
N GLN A 196 -4.32 -11.63 21.92
CA GLN A 196 -2.91 -11.80 22.23
C GLN A 196 -2.69 -12.21 23.69
N LEU A 197 -3.42 -11.62 24.63
CA LEU A 197 -3.36 -12.03 26.03
C LEU A 197 -3.83 -13.48 26.23
N LEU A 198 -4.85 -13.91 25.51
CA LEU A 198 -5.33 -15.31 25.57
C LEU A 198 -4.25 -16.28 25.04
N GLU A 199 -3.64 -15.98 23.92
CA GLU A 199 -2.57 -16.76 23.32
C GLU A 199 -1.34 -16.82 24.25
N GLU A 200 -0.97 -15.71 24.88
CA GLU A 200 0.09 -15.67 25.88
C GLU A 200 -0.21 -16.56 27.08
N LYS A 201 -1.44 -16.52 27.61
CA LYS A 201 -1.86 -17.39 28.72
C LYS A 201 -1.87 -18.88 28.33
N GLN A 202 -2.24 -19.20 27.12
CA GLN A 202 -2.14 -20.57 26.61
C GLN A 202 -0.68 -21.05 26.54
N THR A 203 0.19 -20.23 25.98
CA THR A 203 1.63 -20.52 25.90
C THR A 203 2.24 -20.68 27.31
N GLN A 204 1.90 -19.80 28.27
CA GLN A 204 2.36 -19.91 29.65
C GLN A 204 1.91 -21.23 30.30
N ARG A 205 0.67 -21.68 30.04
CA ARG A 205 0.18 -22.99 30.54
C ARG A 205 0.95 -24.15 29.93
N GLU A 206 1.19 -24.13 28.62
CA GLU A 206 1.98 -25.16 27.94
C GLU A 206 3.42 -25.23 28.49
N ILE A 207 4.06 -24.10 28.70
CA ILE A 207 5.39 -24.04 29.32
C ILE A 207 5.37 -24.64 30.72
N ALA A 208 4.40 -24.24 31.56
CA ALA A 208 4.29 -24.76 32.91
C ALA A 208 4.03 -26.28 32.95
N GLN A 209 3.25 -26.83 31.99
CA GLN A 209 3.05 -28.28 31.85
C GLN A 209 4.34 -28.98 31.43
N ARG A 210 5.07 -28.43 30.46
CA ARG A 210 6.36 -28.99 30.04
C ARG A 210 7.38 -28.98 31.15
N ASP A 211 7.47 -27.87 31.90
CA ASP A 211 8.36 -27.79 33.08
C ASP A 211 8.02 -28.81 34.15
N ALA A 212 6.73 -29.05 34.39
CA ALA A 212 6.30 -30.10 35.33
C ALA A 212 6.67 -31.52 34.83
N GLU A 213 6.48 -31.78 33.53
CA GLU A 213 6.91 -33.07 32.92
C GLU A 213 8.43 -33.26 33.05
N ILE A 214 9.23 -32.24 32.75
CA ILE A 214 10.69 -32.25 32.87
C ILE A 214 11.09 -32.59 34.32
N ARG A 215 10.51 -31.92 35.31
CA ARG A 215 10.81 -32.19 36.74
C ARG A 215 10.46 -33.63 37.17
N VAL A 216 9.39 -34.16 36.64
CA VAL A 216 8.99 -35.56 36.89
C VAL A 216 10.02 -36.52 36.27
N GLU A 217 10.46 -36.27 35.03
CA GLU A 217 11.48 -37.10 34.39
C GLU A 217 12.85 -37.00 35.06
N GLU A 218 13.25 -35.80 35.49
CA GLU A 218 14.44 -35.61 36.31
C GLU A 218 14.39 -36.38 37.61
N ALA A 219 13.26 -36.31 38.34
CA ALA A 219 13.07 -37.05 39.58
C ALA A 219 13.14 -38.56 39.36
N LYS A 220 12.56 -39.10 38.29
CA LYS A 220 12.66 -40.48 37.89
C LYS A 220 14.12 -40.88 37.58
N GLY A 221 14.82 -40.03 36.84
CA GLY A 221 16.24 -40.23 36.55
C GLY A 221 17.11 -40.29 37.78
N ILE A 222 16.91 -39.37 38.74
CA ILE A 222 17.58 -39.36 40.03
C ILE A 222 17.27 -40.61 40.83
N ALA A 223 15.98 -41.00 40.91
CA ALA A 223 15.58 -42.24 41.64
C ALA A 223 16.20 -43.49 41.02
N ALA A 224 16.24 -43.58 39.70
CA ALA A 224 16.89 -44.70 39.00
C ALA A 224 18.40 -44.72 39.23
N ALA A 225 19.06 -43.59 39.20
CA ALA A 225 20.48 -43.47 39.52
C ALA A 225 20.78 -43.87 40.95
N GLN A 226 19.98 -43.37 41.92
CA GLN A 226 20.14 -43.79 43.33
C GLN A 226 19.94 -45.30 43.54
N LYS A 227 18.98 -45.93 42.84
CA LYS A 227 18.76 -47.36 42.89
C LYS A 227 19.98 -48.13 42.38
N ILE A 228 20.61 -47.71 41.33
CA ILE A 228 21.81 -48.30 40.78
C ILE A 228 22.99 -48.12 41.76
N ILE A 229 23.17 -46.93 42.29
CA ILE A 229 24.23 -46.64 43.28
C ILE A 229 24.04 -47.53 44.50
N ASN A 230 22.83 -47.59 45.08
CA ASN A 230 22.58 -48.41 46.27
C ASN A 230 22.77 -49.92 46.03
N ALA A 231 22.55 -50.38 44.80
CA ALA A 231 22.80 -51.80 44.45
C ALA A 231 24.29 -52.11 44.31
N THR A 232 25.11 -51.16 44.00
CA THR A 232 26.58 -51.32 43.79
C THR A 232 27.41 -50.95 45.02
N LEU A 233 26.84 -50.15 45.93
CA LEU A 233 27.51 -49.72 47.17
C LEU A 233 27.49 -50.82 48.21
N THR A 234 28.58 -51.59 48.26
CA THR A 234 28.79 -52.56 49.36
C THR A 234 29.42 -51.88 50.57
N PRO A 235 29.18 -52.40 51.81
CA PRO A 235 29.85 -51.86 53.00
C PRO A 235 31.40 -51.83 52.90
N ASN A 236 31.95 -52.82 52.25
CA ASN A 236 33.41 -52.90 52.01
C ASN A 236 33.91 -51.83 51.05
N TYR A 237 33.15 -51.47 50.01
CA TYR A 237 33.46 -50.40 49.08
C TYR A 237 33.41 -49.02 49.78
N LEU A 238 32.39 -48.76 50.58
CA LEU A 238 32.29 -47.51 51.34
C LEU A 238 33.42 -47.34 52.32
N GLN A 239 33.87 -48.47 52.96
CA GLN A 239 35.00 -48.44 53.88
C GLN A 239 36.33 -48.19 53.14
N HIS A 240 36.48 -48.75 51.94
CA HIS A 240 37.65 -48.48 51.09
C HIS A 240 37.70 -47.00 50.66
N GLU A 241 36.59 -46.41 50.19
CA GLU A 241 36.51 -44.99 49.83
C GLU A 241 36.76 -44.07 51.03
N ALA A 242 36.26 -44.41 52.20
CA ALA A 242 36.51 -43.65 53.41
C ALA A 242 38.01 -43.64 53.75
N ILE A 243 38.71 -44.78 53.64
CA ILE A 243 40.15 -44.88 53.83
C ILE A 243 40.93 -44.10 52.80
N GLN A 244 40.52 -44.12 51.52
CA GLN A 244 41.13 -43.34 50.45
C GLN A 244 40.93 -41.80 50.69
N ALA A 245 39.76 -41.37 51.09
CA ALA A 245 39.49 -39.98 51.44
C ALA A 245 40.34 -39.51 52.62
N GLN A 246 40.51 -40.35 53.67
CA GLN A 246 41.39 -40.09 54.81
C GLN A 246 42.86 -40.00 54.42
N ARG A 247 43.33 -40.88 53.47
CA ARG A 247 44.69 -40.76 52.91
C ARG A 247 44.93 -39.50 52.12
N SER A 248 43.95 -39.08 51.30
CA SER A 248 44.03 -37.85 50.54
C SER A 248 44.04 -36.62 51.42
N MET A 249 43.26 -36.61 52.50
CA MET A 249 43.29 -35.56 53.54
C MET A 249 44.61 -35.52 54.28
N ALA A 250 45.20 -36.69 54.64
CA ALA A 250 46.49 -36.77 55.31
C ALA A 250 47.65 -36.30 54.46
N SER A 251 47.57 -36.42 53.15
CA SER A 251 48.56 -35.92 52.21
C SER A 251 48.39 -34.46 51.76
N ALA A 252 47.32 -33.79 52.19
CA ALA A 252 47.08 -32.39 51.82
C ALA A 252 48.11 -31.48 52.50
N PRO A 253 48.64 -30.44 51.82
CA PRO A 253 49.68 -29.54 52.37
C PRO A 253 49.15 -28.65 53.51
N ASN A 254 47.86 -28.53 53.72
CA ASN A 254 47.25 -27.77 54.82
C ASN A 254 46.70 -28.75 55.88
N HIS A 255 47.42 -28.87 56.99
CA HIS A 255 47.03 -29.73 58.13
C HIS A 255 45.98 -29.01 58.99
N THR A 256 44.71 -29.18 58.67
CA THR A 256 43.64 -28.89 59.63
C THR A 256 43.12 -30.21 60.14
N THR A 257 43.29 -30.50 61.40
CA THR A 257 42.76 -31.71 62.05
C THR A 257 41.30 -31.51 62.35
N VAL A 258 40.41 -32.14 61.59
CA VAL A 258 38.97 -32.13 61.83
C VAL A 258 38.56 -33.41 62.48
N TYR A 259 38.05 -33.33 63.72
CA TYR A 259 37.43 -34.48 64.39
C TYR A 259 36.03 -34.70 63.90
N ILE A 260 35.83 -35.72 63.10
CA ILE A 260 34.52 -36.10 62.62
C ILE A 260 34.10 -37.34 63.42
N PRO A 261 33.02 -37.27 64.22
CA PRO A 261 32.50 -38.43 64.92
C PRO A 261 32.02 -39.48 63.87
N VAL A 262 32.46 -40.69 64.04
CA VAL A 262 32.09 -41.80 63.13
C VAL A 262 31.13 -42.77 63.89
N GLY A 263 30.14 -43.27 63.17
CA GLY A 263 29.28 -44.34 63.64
C GLY A 263 30.00 -45.66 63.71
N SER A 264 29.32 -46.70 64.25
CA SER A 264 29.85 -48.09 64.34
C SER A 264 30.22 -48.69 62.99
N ASN A 265 29.75 -48.12 61.91
CA ASN A 265 30.04 -48.51 60.49
C ASN A 265 31.26 -47.73 59.89
N GLY A 266 31.97 -46.89 60.68
CA GLY A 266 33.11 -46.15 60.24
C GLY A 266 32.82 -44.94 59.32
N LEU A 267 31.56 -44.56 59.14
CA LEU A 267 31.12 -43.42 58.36
C LEU A 267 30.88 -42.18 59.25
N PRO A 268 31.15 -40.99 58.74
CA PRO A 268 30.87 -39.72 59.42
C PRO A 268 29.39 -39.62 59.80
N LEU A 269 29.11 -39.26 61.05
CA LEU A 269 27.76 -38.91 61.50
C LEU A 269 27.39 -37.55 61.00
N VAL A 270 26.54 -37.48 59.97
CA VAL A 270 25.95 -36.21 59.50
C VAL A 270 24.77 -35.90 60.40
N HIS A 271 24.93 -34.84 61.22
CA HIS A 271 23.81 -34.30 62.00
C HIS A 271 22.98 -33.44 61.04
N THR A 272 21.81 -33.94 60.68
CA THR A 272 20.83 -33.09 60.01
C THR A 272 20.20 -32.13 61.03
N PRO A 273 20.16 -30.83 60.75
CA PRO A 273 19.54 -29.82 61.63
C PRO A 273 18.06 -30.06 61.82
#